data_47fd0b9dd625a61b1523183e80587a4d
#
_entry.id   47fd0b9dd625a61b1523183e80587a4d
#
_cell.length_a   1.000
_cell.length_b   1.000
_cell.length_c   1.000
_cell.angle_alpha   90.00
_cell.angle_beta   90.00
_cell.angle_gamma   90.00
#
_symmetry.space_group_name_H-M   'P 1'
#
loop_
_entity.id
_entity.type
_entity.pdbx_description
1 polymer ?
#
loop_
_entity_poly.entity_id
_entity_poly.type
_entity_poly.pdbx_seq_one_letter_code
_entity_poly.pdbx_strand_id
1 'polypeptide(L)'
;VDAMKRLVNEFRDYARLPAAELQPLDLNALVSDVLQLYEAEHASVAVQAQLDPHCPRILGDAQQLRQVVHNLLQNAQDATDQAGANAAEPGALQPVCISTHWSETSQRVRLRVSDHGTGFPAHILQRAFEPYVTTKARGTGLGLAVVKKIADEHGARIDLSNRQEEGVVLGAQVSLSFAPEHRVAS
;
A
#
# COMPACT_ATOMS: atom_id res chain seq x y z
N VAL A 1 2.53 -4.25 -25.73
CA VAL A 1 1.98 -2.90 -25.88
C VAL A 1 1.47 -2.36 -24.54
N ASP A 2 0.67 -3.13 -23.82
CA ASP A 2 0.13 -2.69 -22.51
C ASP A 2 1.23 -2.59 -21.44
N ALA A 3 2.22 -3.49 -21.45
CA ALA A 3 3.33 -3.46 -20.50
C ALA A 3 4.21 -2.22 -20.70
N MET A 4 4.42 -1.77 -21.94
CA MET A 4 5.18 -0.56 -22.23
C MET A 4 4.43 0.70 -21.81
N LYS A 5 3.10 0.76 -22.03
CA LYS A 5 2.28 1.88 -21.57
C LYS A 5 2.29 1.98 -20.05
N ARG A 6 2.18 0.86 -19.35
CA ARG A 6 2.25 0.80 -17.90
C ARG A 6 3.60 1.29 -17.38
N LEU A 7 4.70 0.84 -18.00
CA LEU A 7 6.06 1.27 -17.63
C LEU A 7 6.24 2.77 -17.82
N VAL A 8 5.82 3.31 -18.97
CA VAL A 8 5.93 4.75 -19.26
C VAL A 8 5.11 5.57 -18.28
N ASN A 9 3.88 5.14 -17.97
CA ASN A 9 3.01 5.84 -17.04
C ASN A 9 3.58 5.81 -15.61
N GLU A 10 4.04 4.66 -15.13
CA GLU A 10 4.65 4.54 -13.81
C GLU A 10 5.94 5.33 -13.70
N PHE A 11 6.78 5.32 -14.74
CA PHE A 11 7.99 6.13 -14.78
C PHE A 11 7.66 7.63 -14.74
N ARG A 12 6.67 8.07 -15.50
CA ARG A 12 6.23 9.46 -15.50
C ARG A 12 5.70 9.86 -14.11
N ASP A 13 4.90 9.01 -13.47
CA ASP A 13 4.37 9.24 -12.13
C ASP A 13 5.50 9.38 -11.12
N TYR A 14 6.52 8.53 -11.22
CA TYR A 14 7.70 8.61 -10.35
C TYR A 14 8.55 9.84 -10.63
N ALA A 15 8.85 10.13 -11.90
CA ALA A 15 9.79 11.19 -12.29
C ALA A 15 9.19 12.59 -12.17
N ARG A 16 7.87 12.73 -12.32
CA ARG A 16 7.15 14.02 -12.35
C ARG A 16 6.13 14.15 -11.24
N LEU A 17 6.33 13.47 -10.13
CA LEU A 17 5.42 13.60 -9.00
C LEU A 17 5.44 15.07 -8.54
N PRO A 18 4.31 15.80 -8.63
CA PRO A 18 4.25 17.18 -8.17
C PRO A 18 4.41 17.25 -6.65
N ALA A 19 4.78 18.42 -6.14
CA ALA A 19 4.81 18.65 -4.70
C ALA A 19 3.41 18.42 -4.10
N ALA A 20 3.36 17.82 -2.91
CA ALA A 20 2.09 17.52 -2.25
C ALA A 20 1.40 18.82 -1.80
N GLU A 21 0.12 18.95 -2.11
CA GLU A 21 -0.76 19.99 -1.57
C GLU A 21 -1.47 19.46 -0.35
N LEU A 22 -0.92 19.69 0.83
CA LEU A 22 -1.42 19.12 2.07
C LEU A 22 -2.64 19.89 2.55
N GLN A 23 -3.74 19.17 2.74
CA GLN A 23 -4.99 19.70 3.27
C GLN A 23 -5.58 18.73 4.30
N PRO A 24 -6.44 19.21 5.22
CA PRO A 24 -7.16 18.31 6.12
C PRO A 24 -7.92 17.24 5.35
N LEU A 25 -7.75 15.98 5.73
CA LEU A 25 -8.23 14.84 4.98
C LEU A 25 -8.71 13.73 5.92
N ASP A 26 -9.88 13.17 5.63
CA ASP A 26 -10.36 11.94 6.26
C ASP A 26 -9.82 10.73 5.50
N LEU A 27 -8.83 10.06 6.08
CA LEU A 27 -8.18 8.91 5.43
C LEU A 27 -9.17 7.75 5.23
N ASN A 28 -10.05 7.49 6.18
CA ASN A 28 -11.04 6.42 6.07
C ASN A 28 -11.99 6.64 4.88
N ALA A 29 -12.44 7.87 4.69
CA ALA A 29 -13.30 8.23 3.55
C ALA A 29 -12.57 8.03 2.22
N LEU A 30 -11.30 8.45 2.16
CA LEU A 30 -10.48 8.26 0.96
C LEU A 30 -10.28 6.78 0.64
N VAL A 31 -9.96 5.96 1.63
CA VAL A 31 -9.79 4.51 1.46
C VAL A 31 -11.07 3.88 0.94
N SER A 32 -12.22 4.25 1.54
CA SER A 32 -13.53 3.72 1.10
C SER A 32 -13.84 4.08 -0.36
N ASP A 33 -13.54 5.30 -0.77
CA ASP A 33 -13.74 5.74 -2.17
C ASP A 33 -12.87 4.95 -3.14
N VAL A 34 -11.60 4.74 -2.80
CA VAL A 34 -10.68 3.96 -3.64
C VAL A 34 -11.14 2.50 -3.74
N LEU A 35 -11.59 1.92 -2.62
CA LEU A 35 -12.07 0.54 -2.60
C LEU A 35 -13.29 0.34 -3.51
N GLN A 36 -14.22 1.27 -3.54
CA GLN A 36 -15.38 1.18 -4.41
C GLN A 36 -14.98 1.12 -5.90
N LEU A 37 -14.04 1.98 -6.30
CA LEU A 37 -13.52 1.99 -7.67
C LEU A 37 -12.71 0.73 -7.97
N TYR A 38 -11.87 0.31 -7.03
CA TYR A 38 -11.01 -0.86 -7.20
C TYR A 38 -11.83 -2.14 -7.34
N GLU A 39 -12.84 -2.33 -6.52
CA GLU A 39 -13.72 -3.51 -6.58
C GLU A 39 -14.53 -3.55 -7.86
N ALA A 40 -14.96 -2.39 -8.36
CA ALA A 40 -15.68 -2.31 -9.64
C ALA A 40 -14.82 -2.73 -10.83
N GLU A 41 -13.51 -2.41 -10.79
CA GLU A 41 -12.57 -2.73 -11.85
C GLU A 41 -11.98 -4.15 -11.72
N HIS A 42 -11.91 -4.68 -10.50
CA HIS A 42 -11.22 -5.93 -10.17
C HIS A 42 -12.12 -6.87 -9.37
N ALA A 43 -13.25 -7.27 -9.97
CA ALA A 43 -14.27 -8.07 -9.30
C ALA A 43 -13.80 -9.46 -8.82
N SER A 44 -12.63 -9.92 -9.26
CA SER A 44 -12.10 -11.25 -8.93
C SER A 44 -11.35 -11.34 -7.60
N VAL A 45 -11.04 -10.19 -6.97
CA VAL A 45 -10.27 -10.19 -5.72
C VAL A 45 -11.08 -9.56 -4.61
N ALA A 46 -11.20 -10.31 -3.51
CA ALA A 46 -11.80 -9.79 -2.30
C ALA A 46 -10.81 -8.89 -1.57
N VAL A 47 -11.24 -7.71 -1.19
CA VAL A 47 -10.50 -6.81 -0.30
C VAL A 47 -11.29 -6.67 0.99
N GLN A 48 -10.63 -6.97 2.10
CA GLN A 48 -11.22 -6.84 3.43
C GLN A 48 -10.71 -5.54 4.06
N ALA A 49 -11.63 -4.66 4.43
CA ALA A 49 -11.31 -3.38 5.03
C ALA A 49 -11.68 -3.36 6.52
N GLN A 50 -10.76 -2.86 7.34
CA GLN A 50 -10.97 -2.64 8.77
C GLN A 50 -10.55 -1.20 9.09
N LEU A 51 -11.51 -0.28 9.06
CA LEU A 51 -11.25 1.14 9.24
C LEU A 51 -11.61 1.56 10.65
N ASP A 52 -10.63 2.12 11.37
CA ASP A 52 -10.80 2.57 12.75
C ASP A 52 -11.55 3.90 12.78
N PRO A 53 -12.77 3.95 13.35
CA PRO A 53 -13.56 5.17 13.38
C PRO A 53 -12.97 6.27 14.26
N HIS A 54 -11.98 5.96 15.08
CA HIS A 54 -11.33 6.93 15.97
C HIS A 54 -10.19 7.70 15.29
N CYS A 55 -9.86 7.39 14.03
CA CYS A 55 -8.82 8.09 13.31
C CYS A 55 -9.17 9.57 13.10
N PRO A 56 -8.36 10.51 13.62
CA PRO A 56 -8.55 11.93 13.31
C PRO A 56 -8.15 12.22 11.86
N ARG A 57 -8.51 13.40 11.37
CA ARG A 57 -8.04 13.87 10.08
C ARG A 57 -6.54 14.05 10.09
N ILE A 58 -5.92 13.80 8.94
CA ILE A 58 -4.51 14.04 8.69
C ILE A 58 -4.36 15.19 7.70
N LEU A 59 -3.15 15.70 7.55
CA LEU A 59 -2.80 16.58 6.45
C LEU A 59 -2.30 15.72 5.31
N GLY A 60 -2.97 15.79 4.17
CA GLY A 60 -2.60 14.97 3.02
C GLY A 60 -3.08 15.56 1.70
N ASP A 61 -2.45 15.08 0.64
CA ASP A 61 -2.85 15.33 -0.73
C ASP A 61 -3.73 14.17 -1.19
N ALA A 62 -5.01 14.44 -1.40
CA ALA A 62 -5.99 13.39 -1.70
C ALA A 62 -5.63 12.60 -2.95
N GLN A 63 -5.16 13.27 -4.00
CA GLN A 63 -4.78 12.62 -5.25
C GLN A 63 -3.58 11.70 -5.07
N GLN A 64 -2.55 12.16 -4.37
CA GLN A 64 -1.36 11.35 -4.10
C GLN A 64 -1.66 10.18 -3.19
N LEU A 65 -2.47 10.38 -2.16
CA LEU A 65 -2.84 9.29 -1.24
C LEU A 65 -3.76 8.25 -1.89
N ARG A 66 -4.61 8.65 -2.83
CA ARG A 66 -5.36 7.69 -3.66
C ARG A 66 -4.42 6.82 -4.47
N GLN A 67 -3.37 7.40 -5.02
CA GLN A 67 -2.35 6.64 -5.75
C GLN A 67 -1.61 5.66 -4.84
N VAL A 68 -1.29 6.05 -3.61
CA VAL A 68 -0.68 5.17 -2.60
C VAL A 68 -1.57 3.95 -2.35
N VAL A 69 -2.86 4.18 -2.05
CA VAL A 69 -3.80 3.09 -1.76
C VAL A 69 -3.92 2.16 -2.96
N HIS A 70 -4.08 2.73 -4.16
CA HIS A 70 -4.18 1.94 -5.40
C HIS A 70 -2.92 1.09 -5.63
N ASN A 71 -1.74 1.67 -5.50
CA ASN A 71 -0.48 0.96 -5.71
C ASN A 71 -0.28 -0.16 -4.69
N LEU A 72 -0.62 0.09 -3.42
CA LEU A 72 -0.49 -0.92 -2.38
C LEU A 72 -1.47 -2.07 -2.57
N LEU A 73 -2.72 -1.78 -2.94
CA LEU A 73 -3.71 -2.81 -3.25
C LEU A 73 -3.30 -3.65 -4.45
N GLN A 74 -2.81 -3.01 -5.52
CA GLN A 74 -2.38 -3.71 -6.72
C GLN A 74 -1.19 -4.64 -6.43
N ASN A 75 -0.21 -4.17 -5.67
CA ASN A 75 0.93 -4.98 -5.29
C ASN A 75 0.52 -6.17 -4.41
N ALA A 76 -0.36 -5.94 -3.45
CA ALA A 76 -0.86 -6.99 -2.57
C ALA A 76 -1.67 -8.04 -3.33
N GLN A 77 -2.48 -7.60 -4.28
CA GLN A 77 -3.25 -8.49 -5.13
C GLN A 77 -2.35 -9.34 -6.02
N ASP A 78 -1.38 -8.73 -6.68
CA ASP A 78 -0.43 -9.44 -7.54
C ASP A 78 0.32 -10.53 -6.76
N ALA A 79 0.78 -10.20 -5.54
CA ALA A 79 1.48 -11.14 -4.68
C ALA A 79 0.59 -12.31 -4.25
N THR A 80 -0.66 -12.03 -3.90
CA THR A 80 -1.64 -13.05 -3.48
C THR A 80 -2.02 -13.96 -4.65
N ASP A 81 -2.27 -13.39 -5.83
CA ASP A 81 -2.60 -14.14 -7.04
C ASP A 81 -1.45 -15.06 -7.45
N GLN A 82 -0.22 -14.56 -7.40
CA GLN A 82 0.97 -15.33 -7.76
C GLN A 82 1.16 -16.51 -6.80
N ALA A 83 0.96 -16.32 -5.51
CA ALA A 83 1.04 -17.40 -4.52
C ALA A 83 -0.08 -18.43 -4.74
N GLY A 84 -1.29 -18.00 -5.06
CA GLY A 84 -2.41 -18.87 -5.38
C GLY A 84 -2.17 -19.71 -6.63
N ALA A 85 -1.59 -19.11 -7.67
CA ALA A 85 -1.25 -19.82 -8.91
C ALA A 85 -0.19 -20.89 -8.71
N ASN A 86 0.71 -20.73 -7.73
CA ASN A 86 1.78 -21.67 -7.42
C ASN A 86 1.40 -22.67 -6.32
N ALA A 87 0.21 -22.58 -5.76
CA ALA A 87 -0.24 -23.47 -4.70
C ALA A 87 -0.54 -24.87 -5.27
N ALA A 88 -0.18 -25.91 -4.50
CA ALA A 88 -0.44 -27.29 -4.89
C ALA A 88 -1.94 -27.63 -4.93
N GLU A 89 -2.74 -26.92 -4.15
CA GLU A 89 -4.20 -27.01 -4.18
C GLU A 89 -4.76 -25.62 -4.49
N PRO A 90 -5.54 -25.47 -5.60
CA PRO A 90 -6.21 -24.22 -5.87
C PRO A 90 -7.36 -24.03 -4.86
N GLY A 91 -7.03 -23.48 -3.70
CA GLY A 91 -8.00 -23.07 -2.71
C GLY A 91 -8.59 -21.69 -3.02
N ALA A 92 -9.59 -21.28 -2.25
CA ALA A 92 -10.10 -19.93 -2.31
C ALA A 92 -8.96 -18.94 -2.01
N LEU A 93 -8.79 -17.94 -2.87
CA LEU A 93 -7.81 -16.89 -2.66
C LEU A 93 -8.13 -16.16 -1.34
N GLN A 94 -7.11 -15.97 -0.52
CA GLN A 94 -7.25 -15.19 0.71
C GLN A 94 -7.44 -13.71 0.34
N PRO A 95 -8.26 -12.97 1.08
CA PRO A 95 -8.47 -11.56 0.77
C PRO A 95 -7.23 -10.73 1.09
N VAL A 96 -7.00 -9.69 0.28
CA VAL A 96 -6.09 -8.61 0.64
C VAL A 96 -6.75 -7.80 1.76
N CYS A 97 -6.00 -7.43 2.77
CA CYS A 97 -6.51 -6.66 3.90
C CYS A 97 -5.97 -5.24 3.87
N ILE A 98 -6.85 -4.26 4.03
CA ILE A 98 -6.47 -2.86 4.25
C ILE A 98 -7.08 -2.39 5.55
N SER A 99 -6.29 -1.72 6.37
CA SER A 99 -6.75 -1.26 7.69
C SER A 99 -6.20 0.12 8.01
N THR A 100 -6.95 0.84 8.85
CA THR A 100 -6.48 2.06 9.49
C THR A 100 -6.54 1.88 11.00
N HIS A 101 -5.67 2.56 11.72
CA HIS A 101 -5.63 2.50 13.17
C HIS A 101 -5.09 3.81 13.75
N TRP A 102 -5.79 4.31 14.75
CA TRP A 102 -5.32 5.44 15.55
C TRP A 102 -4.59 4.93 16.78
N SER A 103 -3.34 5.34 16.94
CA SER A 103 -2.54 5.05 18.13
C SER A 103 -2.47 6.28 19.02
N GLU A 104 -3.13 6.23 20.16
CA GLU A 104 -3.04 7.31 21.15
C GLU A 104 -1.64 7.44 21.73
N THR A 105 -0.94 6.33 21.88
CA THR A 105 0.42 6.32 22.42
C THR A 105 1.40 7.06 21.53
N SER A 106 1.38 6.78 20.22
CA SER A 106 2.29 7.41 19.27
C SER A 106 1.73 8.70 18.66
N GLN A 107 0.42 8.98 18.83
CA GLN A 107 -0.29 10.09 18.19
C GLN A 107 -0.13 10.03 16.66
N ARG A 108 -0.35 8.84 16.10
CA ARG A 108 -0.23 8.62 14.66
C ARG A 108 -1.42 7.81 14.12
N VAL A 109 -1.79 8.13 12.87
CA VAL A 109 -2.76 7.34 12.09
C VAL A 109 -1.96 6.38 11.22
N ARG A 110 -2.23 5.10 11.33
CA ARG A 110 -1.55 4.06 10.55
C ARG A 110 -2.48 3.53 9.46
N LEU A 111 -1.94 3.46 8.25
CA LEU A 111 -2.53 2.77 7.12
C LEU A 111 -1.71 1.51 6.85
N ARG A 112 -2.35 0.36 6.77
CA ARG A 112 -1.67 -0.93 6.54
C ARG A 112 -2.37 -1.71 5.44
N VAL A 113 -1.59 -2.25 4.51
CA VAL A 113 -2.06 -3.20 3.49
C VAL A 113 -1.28 -4.49 3.66
N SER A 114 -2.00 -5.61 3.78
CA SER A 114 -1.43 -6.93 4.00
C SER A 114 -1.86 -7.88 2.90
N ASP A 115 -0.93 -8.70 2.42
CA ASP A 115 -1.21 -9.71 1.41
C ASP A 115 -1.02 -11.14 1.96
N HIS A 116 -1.35 -12.13 1.16
CA HIS A 116 -1.15 -13.54 1.41
C HIS A 116 -0.21 -14.17 0.36
N GLY A 117 0.79 -13.41 -0.05
CA GLY A 117 1.82 -13.87 -0.96
C GLY A 117 2.94 -14.62 -0.27
N THR A 118 4.03 -14.81 -0.98
CA THR A 118 5.21 -15.51 -0.48
C THR A 118 6.13 -14.62 0.38
N GLY A 119 5.80 -13.34 0.52
CA GLY A 119 6.66 -12.36 1.17
C GLY A 119 7.83 -11.94 0.28
N PHE A 120 8.76 -11.23 0.88
CA PHE A 120 9.96 -10.75 0.19
C PHE A 120 11.20 -11.43 0.76
N PRO A 121 12.18 -11.82 -0.06
CA PRO A 121 13.50 -12.22 0.42
C PRO A 121 14.14 -11.07 1.23
N ALA A 122 14.99 -11.42 2.21
CA ALA A 122 15.61 -10.41 3.08
C ALA A 122 16.39 -9.35 2.30
N HIS A 123 17.08 -9.74 1.23
CA HIS A 123 17.84 -8.79 0.40
C HIS A 123 16.94 -7.82 -0.38
N ILE A 124 15.71 -8.22 -0.70
CA ILE A 124 14.73 -7.35 -1.35
C ILE A 124 14.05 -6.43 -0.33
N LEU A 125 13.76 -6.90 0.89
CA LEU A 125 13.16 -6.07 1.93
C LEU A 125 13.95 -4.79 2.19
N GLN A 126 15.28 -4.86 2.16
CA GLN A 126 16.15 -3.70 2.38
C GLN A 126 16.11 -2.69 1.24
N ARG A 127 15.72 -3.11 0.05
CA ARG A 127 15.78 -2.31 -1.18
C ARG A 127 14.44 -2.13 -1.87
N ALA A 128 13.34 -2.57 -1.26
CA ALA A 128 12.03 -2.65 -1.92
C ALA A 128 11.48 -1.29 -2.38
N PHE A 129 11.91 -0.20 -1.75
CA PHE A 129 11.49 1.16 -2.12
C PHE A 129 12.41 1.84 -3.14
N GLU A 130 13.49 1.20 -3.52
CA GLU A 130 14.35 1.71 -4.59
C GLU A 130 13.67 1.49 -5.95
N PRO A 131 13.84 2.43 -6.92
CA PRO A 131 13.30 2.24 -8.25
C PRO A 131 13.82 0.97 -8.90
N TYR A 132 12.97 0.29 -9.68
CA TYR A 132 13.29 -0.89 -10.49
C TYR A 132 13.61 -2.17 -9.69
N VAL A 133 13.44 -2.16 -8.38
CA VAL A 133 13.58 -3.38 -7.55
C VAL A 133 12.25 -4.11 -7.51
N THR A 134 12.18 -5.32 -8.03
CA THR A 134 10.96 -6.13 -8.05
C THR A 134 11.28 -7.61 -8.17
N THR A 135 10.44 -8.46 -7.56
CA THR A 135 10.46 -9.92 -7.75
C THR A 135 9.44 -10.37 -8.80
N LYS A 136 8.62 -9.44 -9.31
CA LYS A 136 7.57 -9.76 -10.29
C LYS A 136 8.16 -9.87 -11.69
N ALA A 137 7.78 -10.91 -12.43
CA ALA A 137 8.22 -11.11 -13.80
C ALA A 137 7.80 -9.98 -14.75
N ARG A 138 6.68 -9.30 -14.45
CA ARG A 138 6.14 -8.18 -15.24
C ARG A 138 6.10 -6.87 -14.44
N GLY A 139 6.73 -6.84 -13.28
CA GLY A 139 6.77 -5.66 -12.43
C GLY A 139 7.82 -4.68 -12.92
N THR A 140 7.53 -3.39 -12.78
CA THR A 140 8.46 -2.32 -13.14
C THR A 140 9.40 -1.96 -11.99
N GLY A 141 9.03 -2.30 -10.74
CA GLY A 141 9.77 -1.90 -9.54
C GLY A 141 9.58 -0.44 -9.17
N LEU A 142 8.59 0.24 -9.78
CA LEU A 142 8.33 1.67 -9.52
C LEU A 142 7.15 1.90 -8.55
N GLY A 143 6.26 0.93 -8.39
CA GLY A 143 5.07 1.09 -7.54
C GLY A 143 5.39 1.46 -6.11
N LEU A 144 6.28 0.71 -5.46
CA LEU A 144 6.70 1.02 -4.08
C LEU A 144 7.60 2.26 -4.01
N ALA A 145 8.39 2.54 -5.04
CA ALA A 145 9.21 3.75 -5.10
C ALA A 145 8.33 5.01 -5.14
N VAL A 146 7.22 4.99 -5.88
CA VAL A 146 6.23 6.07 -5.90
C VAL A 146 5.62 6.23 -4.51
N VAL A 147 5.23 5.14 -3.86
CA VAL A 147 4.66 5.18 -2.50
C VAL A 147 5.65 5.80 -1.52
N LYS A 148 6.92 5.42 -1.58
CA LYS A 148 7.98 5.99 -0.72
C LYS A 148 8.13 7.50 -0.95
N LYS A 149 8.13 7.93 -2.20
CA LYS A 149 8.25 9.35 -2.56
C LYS A 149 7.07 10.17 -2.03
N ILE A 150 5.85 9.64 -2.17
CA ILE A 150 4.64 10.27 -1.63
C ILE A 150 4.70 10.31 -0.10
N ALA A 151 5.12 9.22 0.55
CA ALA A 151 5.27 9.19 2.00
C ALA A 151 6.25 10.27 2.49
N ASP A 152 7.37 10.44 1.81
CA ASP A 152 8.37 11.45 2.16
C ASP A 152 7.79 12.87 2.03
N GLU A 153 7.02 13.15 0.96
CA GLU A 153 6.34 14.42 0.76
C GLU A 153 5.31 14.73 1.86
N HIS A 154 4.74 13.69 2.46
CA HIS A 154 3.76 13.81 3.55
C HIS A 154 4.38 13.79 4.95
N GLY A 155 5.70 13.64 5.05
CA GLY A 155 6.35 13.44 6.35
C GLY A 155 5.88 12.15 7.04
N ALA A 156 5.38 11.19 6.27
CA ALA A 156 4.92 9.92 6.77
C ALA A 156 6.08 8.93 6.94
N ARG A 157 5.93 8.02 7.90
CA ARG A 157 6.84 6.89 8.05
C ARG A 157 6.29 5.72 7.25
N ILE A 158 7.17 4.99 6.56
CA ILE A 158 6.80 3.83 5.80
C ILE A 158 7.64 2.63 6.22
N ASP A 159 7.01 1.47 6.33
CA ASP A 159 7.65 0.22 6.71
C ASP A 159 7.12 -0.93 5.88
N LEU A 160 8.01 -1.82 5.47
CA LEU A 160 7.68 -3.06 4.76
C LEU A 160 8.25 -4.22 5.56
N SER A 161 7.40 -5.21 5.85
CA SER A 161 7.81 -6.40 6.58
C SER A 161 7.07 -7.63 6.04
N ASN A 162 7.63 -8.81 6.31
CA ASN A 162 6.93 -10.06 6.11
C ASN A 162 6.12 -10.40 7.35
N ARG A 163 4.90 -10.89 7.16
CA ARG A 163 4.10 -11.46 8.25
C ARG A 163 4.54 -12.90 8.45
N GLN A 164 4.91 -13.24 9.67
CA GLN A 164 5.38 -14.59 10.02
C GLN A 164 4.58 -15.14 11.19
N GLU A 165 4.31 -16.43 11.15
CA GLU A 165 3.71 -17.17 12.23
C GLU A 165 4.46 -18.49 12.37
N GLU A 166 4.99 -18.75 13.56
CA GLU A 166 5.80 -19.94 13.87
C GLU A 166 6.95 -20.15 12.85
N GLY A 167 7.60 -19.07 12.42
CA GLY A 167 8.71 -19.11 11.46
C GLY A 167 8.29 -19.25 10.00
N VAL A 168 7.00 -19.37 9.71
CA VAL A 168 6.47 -19.48 8.34
C VAL A 168 6.02 -18.10 7.86
N VAL A 169 6.46 -17.70 6.67
CA VAL A 169 6.02 -16.44 6.05
C VAL A 169 4.60 -16.62 5.48
N LEU A 170 3.67 -15.79 5.94
CA LEU A 170 2.27 -15.81 5.50
C LEU A 170 1.95 -14.75 4.44
N GLY A 171 2.85 -13.84 4.19
CA GLY A 171 2.69 -12.74 3.27
C GLY A 171 3.52 -11.54 3.67
N ALA A 172 3.30 -10.42 3.02
CA ALA A 172 3.95 -9.16 3.32
C ALA A 172 2.94 -8.10 3.77
N GLN A 173 3.42 -7.07 4.43
CA GLN A 173 2.62 -5.92 4.79
C GLN A 173 3.40 -4.64 4.61
N VAL A 174 2.71 -3.60 4.15
CA VAL A 174 3.24 -2.25 4.05
C VAL A 174 2.43 -1.37 4.99
N SER A 175 3.11 -0.59 5.82
CA SER A 175 2.47 0.33 6.76
C SER A 175 2.98 1.74 6.53
N LEU A 176 2.06 2.70 6.47
CA LEU A 176 2.37 4.12 6.52
C LEU A 176 1.78 4.71 7.79
N SER A 177 2.50 5.62 8.44
CA SER A 177 1.96 6.33 9.59
C SER A 177 2.07 7.84 9.40
N PHE A 178 0.96 8.52 9.72
CA PHE A 178 0.79 9.95 9.49
C PHE A 178 0.57 10.65 10.82
N ALA A 179 1.08 11.88 10.94
CA ALA A 179 0.72 12.76 12.04
C ALA A 179 -0.74 13.25 11.86
N PRO A 180 -1.50 13.45 12.95
CA PRO A 180 -2.83 14.02 12.82
C PRO A 180 -2.77 15.48 12.36
N GLU A 181 -3.90 15.98 11.84
CA GLU A 181 -4.05 17.36 11.38
C GLU A 181 -3.55 18.37 12.42
N HIS A 182 -3.90 18.16 13.69
CA HIS A 182 -3.42 18.96 14.81
C HIS A 182 -2.63 18.08 15.77
N ARG A 183 -1.36 18.38 15.93
CA ARG A 183 -0.61 17.81 17.05
C ARG A 183 -1.14 18.42 18.33
N VAL A 184 -1.68 17.58 19.20
CA VAL A 184 -1.94 18.03 20.57
C VAL A 184 -0.57 18.33 21.18
N ALA A 185 -0.34 19.60 21.50
CA ALA A 185 0.88 20.00 22.21
C ALA A 185 0.91 19.26 23.54
N SER A 186 1.92 18.43 23.74
CA SER A 186 2.17 17.76 25.02
C SER A 186 2.87 18.74 25.96
#